data_c6bcc9006906fea132fe320abe79ef04
#
_entry.id   c6bcc9006906fea132fe320abe79ef04
#
_cell.length_a   1.000
_cell.length_b   1.000
_cell.length_c   1.000
_cell.angle_alpha   90.00
_cell.angle_beta   90.00
_cell.angle_gamma   90.00
#
_symmetry.space_group_name_H-M   'P 1'
#
loop_
_entity.id
_entity.type
_entity.pdbx_description
1 polymer ?
#
loop_
_entity_poly.entity_id
_entity_poly.type
_entity_poly.pdbx_seq_one_letter_code
_entity_poly.pdbx_strand_id
1 'polypeptide(L)'
;MIKFIKNIKKFLMKVKIGIKNFFWDIRRVLNNIKRRIGKFLDKHHLNFASKFPGWAKALLYLSPALIVLAVFTFWPIINSFALVIYENYNMTNDTITGYTLFGNFITVLTDESFIVPASHTASSAVINTLIIVFISVPISVLLALFIAVALNSIKVLKGFFQTIYFLPYVTNTIAIGLVFAYMFKTDGGLINHFLSFFGVNTEGLSWVESGAVYWRSMFVLIFYSIWSSLAFKIMVFLTSIQGIDKQYYQAAAIDSTPKGRILTKITVPLISPMIFYILVTSVIGAFKIYNAIVALFGVTGQPSGVDYSLQSIVMYIYQFIDGSNAGNLSVAAAASLILFAVILVLTLVQMQASKKRVHY
;
A
#
# COMPACT_ATOMS: atom_id res chain seq x y z
N MET A 1 10.55 38.56 -26.91
CA MET A 1 10.92 37.66 -25.80
C MET A 1 10.89 38.37 -24.44
N ILE A 2 11.59 39.48 -24.22
CA ILE A 2 11.68 40.21 -22.93
C ILE A 2 10.30 40.69 -22.42
N LYS A 3 9.46 41.20 -23.30
CA LYS A 3 8.10 41.71 -22.97
C LYS A 3 7.15 40.57 -22.51
N PHE A 4 7.30 39.39 -23.10
CA PHE A 4 6.54 38.17 -22.75
C PHE A 4 6.93 37.64 -21.36
N ILE A 5 8.23 37.58 -21.06
CA ILE A 5 8.75 37.14 -19.74
C ILE A 5 8.29 38.12 -18.63
N LYS A 6 8.26 39.42 -18.91
CA LYS A 6 7.80 40.46 -17.98
C LYS A 6 6.29 40.30 -17.65
N ASN A 7 5.48 39.94 -18.66
CA ASN A 7 4.07 39.67 -18.48
C ASN A 7 3.80 38.42 -17.69
N ILE A 8 4.54 37.32 -17.91
CA ILE A 8 4.44 36.07 -17.12
C ILE A 8 4.83 36.32 -15.65
N LYS A 9 5.93 37.05 -15.40
CA LYS A 9 6.30 37.43 -14.03
C LYS A 9 5.21 38.25 -13.34
N LYS A 10 4.59 39.18 -14.04
CA LYS A 10 3.49 40.02 -13.51
C LYS A 10 2.24 39.20 -13.23
N PHE A 11 1.91 38.19 -14.08
CA PHE A 11 0.83 37.26 -13.89
C PHE A 11 1.08 36.33 -12.67
N LEU A 12 2.25 35.70 -12.58
CA LEU A 12 2.64 34.84 -11.46
C LEU A 12 2.64 35.62 -10.13
N MET A 13 3.07 36.89 -10.15
CA MET A 13 3.01 37.71 -8.95
C MET A 13 1.58 38.02 -8.52
N LYS A 14 0.67 38.30 -9.46
CA LYS A 14 -0.77 38.49 -9.17
C LYS A 14 -1.40 37.21 -8.59
N VAL A 15 -1.10 36.03 -9.15
CA VAL A 15 -1.57 34.73 -8.65
C VAL A 15 -1.03 34.48 -7.24
N LYS A 16 0.25 34.74 -6.98
CA LYS A 16 0.86 34.57 -5.65
C LYS A 16 0.23 35.50 -4.59
N ILE A 17 -0.07 36.74 -4.98
CA ILE A 17 -0.77 37.69 -4.10
C ILE A 17 -2.22 37.24 -3.86
N GLY A 18 -2.93 36.78 -4.89
CA GLY A 18 -4.29 36.24 -4.78
C GLY A 18 -4.37 35.04 -3.83
N ILE A 19 -3.45 34.09 -3.97
CA ILE A 19 -3.35 32.91 -3.07
C ILE A 19 -3.06 33.35 -1.63
N LYS A 20 -2.11 34.28 -1.43
CA LYS A 20 -1.78 34.81 -0.09
C LYS A 20 -2.97 35.51 0.55
N ASN A 21 -3.72 36.32 -0.19
CA ASN A 21 -4.91 37.01 0.30
C ASN A 21 -6.02 36.01 0.63
N PHE A 22 -6.24 34.99 -0.22
CA PHE A 22 -7.21 33.92 0.04
C PHE A 22 -6.92 33.19 1.36
N PHE A 23 -5.67 32.80 1.61
CA PHE A 23 -5.29 32.17 2.87
C PHE A 23 -5.41 33.13 4.06
N TRP A 24 -5.14 34.43 3.85
CA TRP A 24 -5.30 35.43 4.89
C TRP A 24 -6.77 35.66 5.26
N ASP A 25 -7.65 35.70 4.27
CA ASP A 25 -9.10 35.83 4.47
C ASP A 25 -9.69 34.59 5.16
N ILE A 26 -9.29 33.37 4.77
CA ILE A 26 -9.66 32.15 5.49
C ILE A 26 -9.21 32.21 6.96
N ARG A 27 -7.96 32.59 7.21
CA ARG A 27 -7.44 32.73 8.57
C ARG A 27 -8.21 33.78 9.40
N ARG A 28 -8.59 34.88 8.76
CA ARG A 28 -9.42 35.93 9.37
C ARG A 28 -10.81 35.43 9.72
N VAL A 29 -11.46 34.70 8.82
CA VAL A 29 -12.76 34.08 9.03
C VAL A 29 -12.68 33.06 10.18
N LEU A 30 -11.70 32.16 10.15
CA LEU A 30 -11.48 31.19 11.21
C LEU A 30 -11.22 31.83 12.58
N ASN A 31 -10.43 32.90 12.64
CA ASN A 31 -10.19 33.63 13.88
C ASN A 31 -11.46 34.35 14.38
N ASN A 32 -12.28 34.88 13.48
CA ASN A 32 -13.57 35.48 13.84
C ASN A 32 -14.56 34.46 14.36
N ILE A 33 -14.62 33.28 13.72
CA ILE A 33 -15.44 32.15 14.19
C ILE A 33 -14.95 31.69 15.59
N LYS A 34 -13.64 31.48 15.75
CA LYS A 34 -13.04 31.11 17.04
C LYS A 34 -13.36 32.14 18.13
N ARG A 35 -13.30 33.44 17.80
CA ARG A 35 -13.61 34.53 18.73
C ARG A 35 -15.11 34.60 19.07
N ARG A 36 -16.00 34.33 18.09
CA ARG A 36 -17.45 34.25 18.33
C ARG A 36 -17.83 33.05 19.18
N ILE A 37 -17.24 31.87 18.86
CA ILE A 37 -17.43 30.65 19.65
C ILE A 37 -16.87 30.85 21.08
N GLY A 38 -15.69 31.44 21.24
CA GLY A 38 -15.12 31.77 22.56
C GLY A 38 -16.03 32.67 23.40
N LYS A 39 -16.52 33.76 22.80
CA LYS A 39 -17.48 34.69 23.48
C LYS A 39 -18.81 34.01 23.82
N PHE A 40 -19.30 33.11 22.94
CA PHE A 40 -20.52 32.34 23.20
C PHE A 40 -20.34 31.35 24.36
N LEU A 41 -19.19 30.65 24.40
CA LEU A 41 -18.83 29.70 25.45
C LEU A 41 -18.62 30.42 26.81
N ASP A 42 -17.96 31.58 26.81
CA ASP A 42 -17.75 32.39 28.00
C ASP A 42 -19.06 32.97 28.55
N LYS A 43 -19.95 33.45 27.66
CA LYS A 43 -21.24 34.05 28.01
C LYS A 43 -22.21 33.03 28.66
N HIS A 44 -22.10 31.76 28.25
CA HIS A 44 -22.98 30.71 28.78
C HIS A 44 -22.33 29.85 29.86
N HIS A 45 -21.19 30.28 30.45
CA HIS A 45 -20.43 29.52 31.46
C HIS A 45 -20.13 28.09 31.04
N LEU A 46 -20.07 27.85 29.73
CA LEU A 46 -19.77 26.56 29.10
C LEU A 46 -18.25 26.30 29.08
N ASN A 47 -17.56 26.66 30.18
CA ASN A 47 -16.24 26.08 30.46
C ASN A 47 -16.39 24.62 30.92
N PHE A 48 -17.18 23.89 30.07
CA PHE A 48 -17.50 22.49 30.29
C PHE A 48 -16.24 21.67 30.45
N ALA A 49 -15.22 21.99 29.63
CA ALA A 49 -13.94 21.31 29.69
C ALA A 49 -13.13 21.56 30.96
N SER A 50 -13.33 22.67 31.70
CA SER A 50 -12.56 22.97 32.92
C SER A 50 -12.93 22.06 34.10
N LYS A 51 -14.17 21.54 34.11
CA LYS A 51 -14.69 20.67 35.17
C LYS A 51 -14.29 19.21 35.08
N PHE A 52 -13.76 18.78 33.89
CA PHE A 52 -13.40 17.39 33.67
C PHE A 52 -11.94 17.10 34.04
N PRO A 53 -11.65 15.89 34.55
CA PRO A 53 -10.30 15.42 34.73
C PRO A 53 -9.54 15.35 33.40
N GLY A 54 -8.21 15.40 33.45
CA GLY A 54 -7.37 15.49 32.22
C GLY A 54 -7.67 14.44 31.17
N TRP A 55 -7.93 13.17 31.57
CA TRP A 55 -8.29 12.08 30.66
C TRP A 55 -9.63 12.31 29.95
N ALA A 56 -10.64 12.87 30.66
CA ALA A 56 -11.95 13.15 30.05
C ALA A 56 -11.89 14.32 29.07
N LYS A 57 -11.03 15.33 29.32
CA LYS A 57 -10.73 16.38 28.33
C LYS A 57 -10.11 15.79 27.07
N ALA A 58 -9.14 14.89 27.21
CA ALA A 58 -8.51 14.22 26.07
C ALA A 58 -9.53 13.43 25.26
N LEU A 59 -10.41 12.64 25.90
CA LEU A 59 -11.48 11.92 25.24
C LEU A 59 -12.47 12.85 24.52
N LEU A 60 -12.82 13.98 25.13
CA LEU A 60 -13.72 14.96 24.52
C LEU A 60 -13.11 15.56 23.24
N TYR A 61 -11.81 15.92 23.27
CA TYR A 61 -11.14 16.43 22.07
C TYR A 61 -10.93 15.37 20.99
N LEU A 62 -10.74 14.11 21.38
CA LEU A 62 -10.60 12.98 20.45
C LEU A 62 -11.96 12.42 19.98
N SER A 63 -13.06 12.77 20.66
CA SER A 63 -14.38 12.16 20.39
C SER A 63 -14.83 12.21 18.93
N PRO A 64 -14.64 13.28 18.15
CA PRO A 64 -15.04 13.27 16.75
C PRO A 64 -14.30 12.20 15.94
N ALA A 65 -13.00 12.05 16.17
CA ALA A 65 -12.19 11.01 15.50
C ALA A 65 -12.56 9.61 16.01
N LEU A 66 -12.77 9.45 17.32
CA LEU A 66 -13.16 8.17 17.92
C LEU A 66 -14.53 7.70 17.45
N ILE A 67 -15.50 8.60 17.30
CA ILE A 67 -16.84 8.26 16.77
C ILE A 67 -16.73 7.77 15.33
N VAL A 68 -15.98 8.48 14.48
CA VAL A 68 -15.76 8.06 13.08
C VAL A 68 -15.07 6.67 13.04
N LEU A 69 -14.06 6.45 13.86
CA LEU A 69 -13.40 5.14 13.95
C LEU A 69 -14.35 4.06 14.49
N ALA A 70 -15.17 4.37 15.49
CA ALA A 70 -16.12 3.42 16.03
C ALA A 70 -17.14 2.96 14.99
N VAL A 71 -17.71 3.91 14.24
CA VAL A 71 -18.76 3.63 13.24
C VAL A 71 -18.20 3.00 11.96
N PHE A 72 -17.09 3.52 11.43
CA PHE A 72 -16.59 3.12 10.11
C PHE A 72 -15.45 2.09 10.14
N THR A 73 -14.88 1.82 11.32
CA THR A 73 -13.80 0.82 11.45
C THR A 73 -14.20 -0.29 12.40
N PHE A 74 -14.50 0.02 13.66
CA PHE A 74 -14.78 -1.03 14.65
C PHE A 74 -16.10 -1.73 14.42
N TRP A 75 -17.16 -1.00 14.06
CA TRP A 75 -18.47 -1.62 13.78
C TRP A 75 -18.42 -2.63 12.62
N PRO A 76 -17.85 -2.33 11.43
CA PRO A 76 -17.71 -3.32 10.36
C PRO A 76 -16.86 -4.52 10.76
N ILE A 77 -15.82 -4.34 11.57
CA ILE A 77 -15.00 -5.46 12.07
C ILE A 77 -15.85 -6.37 12.94
N ILE A 78 -16.60 -5.83 13.92
CA ILE A 78 -17.49 -6.62 14.79
C ILE A 78 -18.55 -7.31 13.95
N ASN A 79 -19.13 -6.61 12.99
CA ASN A 79 -20.14 -7.20 12.10
C ASN A 79 -19.57 -8.35 11.24
N SER A 80 -18.31 -8.26 10.80
CA SER A 80 -17.66 -9.37 10.09
C SER A 80 -17.55 -10.62 10.92
N PHE A 81 -17.31 -10.52 12.25
CA PHE A 81 -17.36 -11.67 13.15
C PHE A 81 -18.76 -12.25 13.31
N ALA A 82 -19.80 -11.42 13.28
CA ALA A 82 -21.18 -11.89 13.30
C ALA A 82 -21.58 -12.58 11.99
N LEU A 83 -21.18 -12.03 10.85
CA LEU A 83 -21.48 -12.58 9.52
C LEU A 83 -20.92 -14.00 9.32
N VAL A 84 -19.80 -14.32 9.93
CA VAL A 84 -19.21 -15.67 9.83
C VAL A 84 -20.11 -16.75 10.46
N ILE A 85 -20.94 -16.37 11.43
CA ILE A 85 -21.84 -17.32 12.11
C ILE A 85 -23.09 -17.62 11.28
N TYR A 86 -23.46 -16.75 10.33
CA TYR A 86 -24.59 -16.97 9.46
C TYR A 86 -24.23 -17.93 8.33
N GLU A 87 -25.13 -18.86 8.03
CA GLU A 87 -24.98 -19.75 6.90
C GLU A 87 -25.64 -19.13 5.66
N ASN A 88 -24.85 -19.02 4.57
CA ASN A 88 -25.27 -18.45 3.27
C ASN A 88 -26.01 -17.11 3.38
N TYR A 89 -25.47 -16.17 4.14
CA TYR A 89 -26.07 -14.83 4.20
C TYR A 89 -26.00 -14.15 2.84
N ASN A 90 -27.17 -13.86 2.30
CA ASN A 90 -27.34 -13.14 1.03
C ASN A 90 -27.73 -11.70 1.31
N MET A 91 -26.85 -10.75 0.97
CA MET A 91 -27.07 -9.33 1.19
C MET A 91 -28.21 -8.76 0.35
N THR A 92 -28.48 -9.33 -0.84
CA THR A 92 -29.50 -8.80 -1.77
C THR A 92 -30.92 -9.04 -1.24
N ASN A 93 -31.15 -10.22 -0.64
CA ASN A 93 -32.45 -10.64 -0.16
C ASN A 93 -32.58 -10.58 1.38
N ASP A 94 -31.51 -10.20 2.08
CA ASP A 94 -31.40 -10.21 3.55
C ASP A 94 -31.85 -11.56 4.17
N THR A 95 -31.40 -12.67 3.56
CA THR A 95 -31.77 -14.03 3.95
C THR A 95 -30.58 -14.81 4.47
N ILE A 96 -30.84 -15.65 5.49
CA ILE A 96 -29.91 -16.62 6.03
C ILE A 96 -30.53 -18.01 5.93
N THR A 97 -29.77 -19.05 5.66
CA THR A 97 -30.28 -20.44 5.65
C THR A 97 -30.15 -21.11 7.00
N GLY A 98 -29.25 -20.65 7.86
CA GLY A 98 -28.99 -21.22 9.17
C GLY A 98 -27.88 -20.52 9.94
N TYR A 99 -27.39 -21.19 10.99
CA TYR A 99 -26.27 -20.73 11.80
C TYR A 99 -25.20 -21.82 11.88
N THR A 100 -23.96 -21.44 11.72
CA THR A 100 -22.79 -22.34 11.84
C THR A 100 -21.63 -21.63 12.52
N LEU A 101 -20.89 -22.32 13.36
CA LEU A 101 -19.69 -21.76 13.99
C LEU A 101 -18.44 -21.90 13.10
N PHE A 102 -18.32 -23.02 12.40
CA PHE A 102 -17.11 -23.35 11.63
C PHE A 102 -17.39 -23.68 10.16
N GLY A 103 -18.67 -23.86 9.75
CA GLY A 103 -19.02 -24.28 8.40
C GLY A 103 -18.45 -23.39 7.33
N ASN A 104 -18.55 -22.07 7.48
CA ASN A 104 -18.00 -21.11 6.50
C ASN A 104 -16.45 -21.16 6.42
N PHE A 105 -15.76 -21.43 7.53
CA PHE A 105 -14.32 -21.64 7.51
C PHE A 105 -13.95 -22.93 6.78
N ILE A 106 -14.70 -24.00 7.01
CA ILE A 106 -14.50 -25.28 6.31
C ILE A 106 -14.73 -25.07 4.82
N THR A 107 -15.80 -24.40 4.42
CA THR A 107 -16.09 -24.07 3.02
C THR A 107 -14.92 -23.35 2.36
N VAL A 108 -14.36 -22.30 2.99
CA VAL A 108 -13.19 -21.58 2.47
C VAL A 108 -11.96 -22.49 2.39
N LEU A 109 -11.69 -23.28 3.44
CA LEU A 109 -10.49 -24.12 3.51
C LEU A 109 -10.56 -25.36 2.61
N THR A 110 -11.74 -25.77 2.18
CA THR A 110 -11.95 -26.89 1.22
C THR A 110 -12.13 -26.40 -0.22
N ASP A 111 -12.24 -25.09 -0.43
CA ASP A 111 -12.34 -24.50 -1.77
C ASP A 111 -11.00 -24.62 -2.50
N GLU A 112 -11.00 -25.28 -3.63
CA GLU A 112 -9.82 -25.52 -4.47
C GLU A 112 -9.20 -24.19 -4.98
N SER A 113 -10.03 -23.18 -5.23
CA SER A 113 -9.58 -21.87 -5.68
C SER A 113 -8.88 -21.07 -4.56
N PHE A 114 -9.11 -21.46 -3.29
CA PHE A 114 -8.51 -20.78 -2.14
C PHE A 114 -7.15 -21.39 -1.73
N ILE A 115 -7.05 -22.68 -1.44
CA ILE A 115 -5.83 -23.29 -0.87
C ILE A 115 -5.02 -24.13 -1.87
N VAL A 116 -5.63 -25.11 -2.49
CA VAL A 116 -4.93 -26.10 -3.32
C VAL A 116 -5.67 -26.28 -4.64
N PRO A 117 -5.02 -25.99 -5.77
CA PRO A 117 -5.63 -26.26 -7.07
C PRO A 117 -5.80 -27.77 -7.30
N ALA A 118 -6.99 -28.19 -7.65
CA ALA A 118 -7.29 -29.60 -8.00
C ALA A 118 -6.58 -30.06 -9.28
N SER A 119 -6.15 -29.13 -10.10
CA SER A 119 -5.41 -29.42 -11.31
C SER A 119 -4.08 -28.64 -11.34
N HIS A 120 -3.07 -29.19 -12.00
CA HIS A 120 -1.75 -28.55 -12.17
C HIS A 120 -1.80 -27.21 -12.91
N THR A 121 -2.94 -26.81 -13.42
CA THR A 121 -3.18 -25.57 -14.18
C THR A 121 -3.83 -24.45 -13.37
N ALA A 122 -4.55 -24.80 -12.29
CA ALA A 122 -5.22 -23.80 -11.46
C ALA A 122 -4.32 -23.36 -10.30
N SER A 123 -4.10 -22.08 -10.12
CA SER A 123 -3.34 -21.51 -9.01
C SER A 123 -4.27 -21.00 -7.92
N SER A 124 -3.97 -21.33 -6.66
CA SER A 124 -4.79 -20.93 -5.52
C SER A 124 -4.49 -19.50 -5.07
N ALA A 125 -5.50 -18.85 -4.51
CA ALA A 125 -5.39 -17.48 -3.97
C ALA A 125 -4.30 -17.38 -2.88
N VAL A 126 -4.17 -18.39 -2.03
CA VAL A 126 -3.16 -18.44 -0.96
C VAL A 126 -1.76 -18.56 -1.55
N ILE A 127 -1.53 -19.50 -2.48
CA ILE A 127 -0.20 -19.69 -3.09
C ILE A 127 0.24 -18.45 -3.86
N ASN A 128 -0.65 -17.87 -4.68
CA ASN A 128 -0.35 -16.64 -5.40
C ASN A 128 0.05 -15.50 -4.45
N THR A 129 -0.74 -15.32 -3.38
CA THR A 129 -0.46 -14.26 -2.38
C THR A 129 0.88 -14.50 -1.71
N LEU A 130 1.19 -15.75 -1.31
CA LEU A 130 2.47 -16.08 -0.68
C LEU A 130 3.66 -15.85 -1.63
N ILE A 131 3.58 -16.27 -2.89
CA ILE A 131 4.62 -16.03 -3.90
C ILE A 131 4.87 -14.52 -4.03
N ILE A 132 3.80 -13.72 -4.17
CA ILE A 132 3.92 -12.27 -4.28
C ILE A 132 4.59 -11.69 -3.04
N VAL A 133 4.12 -12.04 -1.84
CA VAL A 133 4.66 -11.51 -0.58
C VAL A 133 6.12 -11.85 -0.41
N PHE A 134 6.47 -13.14 -0.50
CA PHE A 134 7.82 -13.59 -0.19
C PHE A 134 8.87 -13.23 -1.26
N ILE A 135 8.45 -12.92 -2.49
CA ILE A 135 9.37 -12.47 -3.53
C ILE A 135 9.40 -10.94 -3.60
N SER A 136 8.23 -10.27 -3.70
CA SER A 136 8.21 -8.82 -3.94
C SER A 136 8.67 -8.01 -2.73
N VAL A 137 8.33 -8.42 -1.51
CA VAL A 137 8.68 -7.63 -0.31
C VAL A 137 10.19 -7.59 -0.07
N PRO A 138 10.91 -8.71 0.03
CA PRO A 138 12.36 -8.66 0.25
C PRO A 138 13.10 -7.90 -0.84
N ILE A 139 12.76 -8.16 -2.11
CA ILE A 139 13.41 -7.51 -3.25
C ILE A 139 13.14 -6.00 -3.23
N SER A 140 11.89 -5.58 -3.03
CA SER A 140 11.55 -4.15 -3.01
C SER A 140 12.16 -3.39 -1.81
N VAL A 141 12.27 -4.03 -0.65
CA VAL A 141 12.92 -3.42 0.53
C VAL A 141 14.41 -3.25 0.29
N LEU A 142 15.10 -4.27 -0.23
CA LEU A 142 16.52 -4.20 -0.54
C LEU A 142 16.83 -3.18 -1.63
N LEU A 143 16.06 -3.19 -2.73
CA LEU A 143 16.21 -2.20 -3.81
C LEU A 143 15.95 -0.78 -3.32
N ALA A 144 14.90 -0.57 -2.52
CA ALA A 144 14.59 0.76 -1.99
C ALA A 144 15.69 1.27 -1.06
N LEU A 145 16.26 0.42 -0.21
CA LEU A 145 17.38 0.78 0.65
C LEU A 145 18.60 1.15 -0.19
N PHE A 146 18.95 0.35 -1.18
CA PHE A 146 20.07 0.60 -2.08
C PHE A 146 19.90 1.93 -2.82
N ILE A 147 18.72 2.17 -3.40
CA ILE A 147 18.40 3.43 -4.12
C ILE A 147 18.45 4.62 -3.14
N ALA A 148 17.94 4.49 -1.92
CA ALA A 148 17.98 5.56 -0.92
C ALA A 148 19.41 5.94 -0.53
N VAL A 149 20.28 4.95 -0.35
CA VAL A 149 21.72 5.17 -0.09
C VAL A 149 22.40 5.86 -1.27
N ALA A 150 22.13 5.42 -2.50
CA ALA A 150 22.64 6.04 -3.72
C ALA A 150 22.16 7.49 -3.85
N LEU A 151 20.87 7.75 -3.65
CA LEU A 151 20.29 9.11 -3.69
C LEU A 151 20.86 10.02 -2.59
N ASN A 152 21.16 9.47 -1.42
CA ASN A 152 21.77 10.25 -0.35
C ASN A 152 23.19 10.73 -0.69
N SER A 153 23.92 9.99 -1.53
CA SER A 153 25.26 10.35 -1.97
C SER A 153 25.29 11.41 -3.08
N ILE A 154 24.18 11.61 -3.79
CA ILE A 154 24.06 12.58 -4.89
C ILE A 154 23.89 13.99 -4.33
N LYS A 155 24.76 14.92 -4.74
CA LYS A 155 24.68 16.34 -4.36
C LYS A 155 23.92 17.19 -5.39
N VAL A 156 24.13 16.89 -6.67
CA VAL A 156 23.55 17.63 -7.80
C VAL A 156 22.23 16.98 -8.23
N LEU A 157 21.22 17.78 -8.56
CA LEU A 157 19.89 17.30 -9.03
C LEU A 157 19.15 16.37 -8.06
N LYS A 158 19.49 16.36 -6.77
CA LYS A 158 18.85 15.51 -5.76
C LYS A 158 17.32 15.64 -5.76
N GLY A 159 16.80 16.87 -5.81
CA GLY A 159 15.35 17.14 -5.84
C GLY A 159 14.68 16.58 -7.10
N PHE A 160 15.35 16.65 -8.24
CA PHE A 160 14.84 16.10 -9.50
C PHE A 160 14.70 14.58 -9.44
N PHE A 161 15.72 13.87 -8.97
CA PHE A 161 15.64 12.42 -8.78
C PHE A 161 14.59 12.02 -7.74
N GLN A 162 14.49 12.75 -6.63
CA GLN A 162 13.43 12.52 -5.64
C GLN A 162 12.04 12.65 -6.27
N THR A 163 11.80 13.66 -7.11
CA THR A 163 10.53 13.84 -7.80
C THR A 163 10.22 12.68 -8.75
N ILE A 164 11.20 12.22 -9.54
CA ILE A 164 11.02 11.09 -10.45
C ILE A 164 10.68 9.81 -9.68
N TYR A 165 11.42 9.49 -8.62
CA TYR A 165 11.14 8.29 -7.83
C TYR A 165 9.85 8.36 -7.03
N PHE A 166 9.35 9.57 -6.72
CA PHE A 166 8.09 9.76 -6.02
C PHE A 166 6.86 9.74 -6.95
N LEU A 167 7.06 9.97 -8.24
CA LEU A 167 5.97 10.02 -9.23
C LEU A 167 5.04 8.79 -9.19
N PRO A 168 5.55 7.54 -9.11
CA PRO A 168 4.69 6.35 -9.03
C PRO A 168 3.75 6.32 -7.82
N TYR A 169 4.12 6.95 -6.73
CA TYR A 169 3.30 6.99 -5.51
C TYR A 169 2.09 7.92 -5.63
N VAL A 170 2.22 8.99 -6.41
CA VAL A 170 1.17 10.03 -6.56
C VAL A 170 0.18 9.67 -7.67
N THR A 171 0.57 8.77 -8.56
CA THR A 171 -0.25 8.37 -9.72
C THR A 171 -1.26 7.28 -9.34
N ASN A 172 -2.36 7.24 -10.10
CA ASN A 172 -3.39 6.22 -9.89
C ASN A 172 -2.83 4.82 -10.24
N THR A 173 -2.87 3.91 -9.28
CA THR A 173 -2.35 2.54 -9.41
C THR A 173 -2.98 1.79 -10.58
N ILE A 174 -4.30 1.93 -10.81
CA ILE A 174 -4.98 1.24 -11.91
C ILE A 174 -4.52 1.79 -13.25
N ALA A 175 -4.44 3.11 -13.39
CA ALA A 175 -4.00 3.74 -14.65
C ALA A 175 -2.57 3.31 -15.03
N ILE A 176 -1.65 3.28 -14.06
CA ILE A 176 -0.28 2.79 -14.32
C ILE A 176 -0.26 1.28 -14.61
N GLY A 177 -1.08 0.49 -13.91
CA GLY A 177 -1.19 -0.94 -14.18
C GLY A 177 -1.64 -1.23 -15.62
N LEU A 178 -2.59 -0.45 -16.15
CA LEU A 178 -2.99 -0.54 -17.56
C LEU A 178 -1.85 -0.18 -18.52
N VAL A 179 -1.02 0.81 -18.18
CA VAL A 179 0.20 1.12 -18.97
C VAL A 179 1.16 -0.07 -18.96
N PHE A 180 1.38 -0.69 -17.79
CA PHE A 180 2.20 -1.89 -17.69
C PHE A 180 1.61 -3.05 -18.49
N ALA A 181 0.31 -3.30 -18.40
CA ALA A 181 -0.35 -4.33 -19.21
C ALA A 181 -0.10 -4.11 -20.71
N TYR A 182 -0.21 -2.85 -21.17
CA TYR A 182 0.09 -2.50 -22.55
C TYR A 182 1.58 -2.69 -22.93
N MET A 183 2.52 -2.35 -22.03
CA MET A 183 3.95 -2.58 -22.26
C MET A 183 4.30 -4.05 -22.42
N PHE A 184 3.58 -4.96 -21.72
CA PHE A 184 3.77 -6.40 -21.77
C PHE A 184 2.82 -7.11 -22.74
N LYS A 185 2.15 -6.38 -23.63
CA LYS A 185 1.27 -6.94 -24.65
C LYS A 185 2.03 -7.83 -25.62
N THR A 186 1.36 -8.87 -26.15
CA THR A 186 1.96 -9.83 -27.09
C THR A 186 2.35 -9.14 -28.39
N ASP A 187 1.37 -8.46 -29.00
CA ASP A 187 1.57 -7.75 -30.25
C ASP A 187 1.75 -6.25 -30.01
N GLY A 188 2.86 -5.70 -30.48
CA GLY A 188 3.19 -4.27 -30.34
C GLY A 188 3.59 -3.85 -28.93
N GLY A 189 3.76 -4.79 -27.98
CA GLY A 189 4.23 -4.50 -26.63
C GLY A 189 5.68 -4.03 -26.60
N LEU A 190 5.95 -2.98 -25.79
CA LEU A 190 7.29 -2.39 -25.68
C LEU A 190 8.36 -3.42 -25.27
N ILE A 191 8.02 -4.33 -24.37
CA ILE A 191 8.96 -5.34 -23.84
C ILE A 191 9.34 -6.35 -24.92
N ASN A 192 8.38 -6.85 -25.70
CA ASN A 192 8.67 -7.75 -26.81
C ASN A 192 9.51 -7.06 -27.88
N HIS A 193 9.21 -5.80 -28.19
CA HIS A 193 10.01 -5.02 -29.14
C HIS A 193 11.44 -4.80 -28.64
N PHE A 194 11.62 -4.52 -27.35
CA PHE A 194 12.93 -4.38 -26.73
C PHE A 194 13.72 -5.69 -26.73
N LEU A 195 13.08 -6.82 -26.43
CA LEU A 195 13.71 -8.14 -26.46
C LEU A 195 14.13 -8.54 -27.89
N SER A 196 13.31 -8.24 -28.90
CA SER A 196 13.63 -8.52 -30.28
C SER A 196 14.85 -7.74 -30.77
N PHE A 197 15.09 -6.53 -30.26
CA PHE A 197 16.30 -5.74 -30.54
C PHE A 197 17.58 -6.47 -30.09
N PHE A 198 17.52 -7.30 -29.05
CA PHE A 198 18.62 -8.14 -28.59
C PHE A 198 18.66 -9.54 -29.26
N GLY A 199 17.85 -9.76 -30.33
CA GLY A 199 17.85 -11.02 -31.07
C GLY A 199 17.02 -12.13 -30.42
N VAL A 200 16.20 -11.84 -29.42
CA VAL A 200 15.30 -12.82 -28.82
C VAL A 200 14.09 -12.99 -29.74
N ASN A 201 13.74 -14.24 -30.09
CA ASN A 201 12.51 -14.52 -30.81
C ASN A 201 11.31 -14.23 -29.90
N THR A 202 10.51 -13.22 -30.26
CA THR A 202 9.32 -12.79 -29.55
C THR A 202 8.01 -13.16 -30.21
N GLU A 203 8.03 -13.92 -31.31
CA GLU A 203 6.84 -14.40 -31.98
C GLU A 203 6.00 -15.28 -31.05
N GLY A 204 4.77 -14.88 -30.76
CA GLY A 204 3.89 -15.59 -29.83
C GLY A 204 4.32 -15.53 -28.34
N LEU A 205 5.30 -14.69 -27.99
CA LEU A 205 5.71 -14.52 -26.61
C LEU A 205 4.67 -13.67 -25.85
N SER A 206 3.74 -14.34 -25.18
CA SER A 206 2.70 -13.70 -24.39
C SER A 206 3.08 -13.65 -22.89
N TRP A 207 2.80 -12.50 -22.26
CA TRP A 207 3.04 -12.23 -20.84
C TRP A 207 1.75 -12.10 -20.04
N VAL A 208 0.74 -11.40 -20.59
CA VAL A 208 -0.49 -11.01 -19.88
C VAL A 208 -1.76 -11.35 -20.65
N GLU A 209 -1.62 -11.90 -21.86
CA GLU A 209 -2.72 -12.23 -22.77
C GLU A 209 -2.76 -13.73 -23.08
N SER A 210 -3.62 -14.12 -24.04
CA SER A 210 -3.74 -15.50 -24.54
C SER A 210 -2.38 -16.09 -24.90
N GLY A 211 -2.15 -17.34 -24.51
CA GLY A 211 -0.85 -18.02 -24.69
C GLY A 211 0.20 -17.70 -23.61
N ALA A 212 -0.13 -16.85 -22.63
CA ALA A 212 0.75 -16.62 -21.50
C ALA A 212 0.86 -17.87 -20.62
N VAL A 213 2.04 -18.08 -20.04
CA VAL A 213 2.30 -19.13 -19.04
C VAL A 213 2.27 -18.49 -17.65
N TYR A 214 1.74 -19.20 -16.67
CA TYR A 214 1.58 -18.74 -15.27
C TYR A 214 2.79 -17.93 -14.74
N TRP A 215 4.00 -18.46 -14.88
CA TRP A 215 5.20 -17.80 -14.34
C TRP A 215 5.57 -16.50 -15.07
N ARG A 216 5.21 -16.33 -16.34
CA ARG A 216 5.41 -15.06 -17.05
C ARG A 216 4.46 -14.00 -16.54
N SER A 217 3.19 -14.33 -16.38
CA SER A 217 2.20 -13.41 -15.82
C SER A 217 2.50 -13.08 -14.35
N MET A 218 2.93 -14.07 -13.56
CA MET A 218 3.37 -13.87 -12.18
C MET A 218 4.60 -12.95 -12.12
N PHE A 219 5.57 -13.10 -13.02
CA PHE A 219 6.72 -12.20 -13.14
C PHE A 219 6.29 -10.75 -13.38
N VAL A 220 5.37 -10.51 -14.32
CA VAL A 220 4.86 -9.16 -14.61
C VAL A 220 4.19 -8.56 -13.36
N LEU A 221 3.38 -9.35 -12.65
CA LEU A 221 2.71 -8.93 -11.43
C LEU A 221 3.70 -8.58 -10.31
N ILE A 222 4.71 -9.42 -10.10
CA ILE A 222 5.77 -9.19 -9.10
C ILE A 222 6.59 -7.95 -9.48
N PHE A 223 6.98 -7.82 -10.74
CA PHE A 223 7.75 -6.68 -11.23
C PHE A 223 6.98 -5.37 -11.03
N TYR A 224 5.70 -5.34 -11.41
CA TYR A 224 4.83 -4.19 -11.18
C TYR A 224 4.68 -3.88 -9.67
N SER A 225 4.48 -4.91 -8.85
CA SER A 225 4.33 -4.76 -7.39
C SER A 225 5.58 -4.19 -6.72
N ILE A 226 6.76 -4.65 -7.15
CA ILE A 226 8.05 -4.11 -6.70
C ILE A 226 8.13 -2.63 -7.10
N TRP A 227 7.98 -2.33 -8.38
CA TRP A 227 8.13 -0.99 -8.93
C TRP A 227 7.17 0.02 -8.27
N SER A 228 5.89 -0.31 -8.16
CA SER A 228 4.89 0.58 -7.56
C SER A 228 5.12 0.86 -6.07
N SER A 229 5.71 -0.10 -5.35
CA SER A 229 5.98 0.02 -3.92
C SER A 229 7.30 0.73 -3.58
N LEU A 230 8.21 0.90 -4.55
CA LEU A 230 9.55 1.48 -4.30
C LEU A 230 9.48 2.92 -3.81
N ALA A 231 8.62 3.75 -4.38
CA ALA A 231 8.59 5.18 -4.14
C ALA A 231 8.47 5.53 -2.64
N PHE A 232 7.48 4.97 -1.95
CA PHE A 232 7.28 5.17 -0.53
C PHE A 232 8.47 4.68 0.31
N LYS A 233 8.97 3.49 0.01
CA LYS A 233 10.09 2.87 0.73
C LYS A 233 11.38 3.66 0.59
N ILE A 234 11.69 4.13 -0.64
CA ILE A 234 12.87 4.98 -0.91
C ILE A 234 12.80 6.26 -0.09
N MET A 235 11.65 6.93 -0.05
CA MET A 235 11.50 8.19 0.68
C MET A 235 11.66 7.99 2.19
N VAL A 236 11.08 6.94 2.75
CA VAL A 236 11.22 6.62 4.18
C VAL A 236 12.66 6.28 4.53
N PHE A 237 13.35 5.46 3.74
CA PHE A 237 14.76 5.17 3.98
C PHE A 237 15.65 6.40 3.81
N LEU A 238 15.40 7.21 2.79
CA LEU A 238 16.19 8.41 2.54
C LEU A 238 16.07 9.42 3.69
N THR A 239 14.86 9.65 4.19
CA THR A 239 14.64 10.53 5.36
C THR A 239 15.29 9.98 6.61
N SER A 240 15.23 8.68 6.82
CA SER A 240 15.88 8.01 7.96
C SER A 240 17.40 8.12 7.91
N ILE A 241 18.02 7.91 6.74
CA ILE A 241 19.46 8.07 6.54
C ILE A 241 19.88 9.53 6.78
N GLN A 242 19.08 10.49 6.34
CA GLN A 242 19.35 11.92 6.54
C GLN A 242 19.20 12.37 8.01
N GLY A 243 18.44 11.63 8.80
CA GLY A 243 18.29 11.85 10.24
C GLY A 243 19.46 11.36 11.09
N ILE A 244 20.38 10.56 10.52
CA ILE A 244 21.57 10.10 11.24
C ILE A 244 22.51 11.28 11.49
N ASP A 245 23.03 11.39 12.73
CA ASP A 245 24.00 12.43 13.09
C ASP A 245 25.27 12.33 12.21
N LYS A 246 25.67 13.44 11.64
CA LYS A 246 26.85 13.54 10.79
C LYS A 246 28.15 13.18 11.49
N GLN A 247 28.21 13.27 12.81
CA GLN A 247 29.37 12.90 13.63
C GLN A 247 29.81 11.45 13.38
N TYR A 248 28.87 10.51 13.23
CA TYR A 248 29.20 9.11 12.91
C TYR A 248 29.95 8.97 11.59
N TYR A 249 29.52 9.71 10.58
CA TYR A 249 30.17 9.69 9.26
C TYR A 249 31.52 10.42 9.25
N GLN A 250 31.66 11.49 10.05
CA GLN A 250 32.92 12.22 10.21
C GLN A 250 33.95 11.36 10.91
N ALA A 251 33.61 10.67 11.98
CA ALA A 251 34.48 9.74 12.67
C ALA A 251 34.94 8.62 11.73
N ALA A 252 34.01 8.00 11.00
CA ALA A 252 34.33 6.97 10.01
C ALA A 252 35.24 7.49 8.88
N ALA A 253 35.13 8.78 8.51
CA ALA A 253 35.99 9.40 7.51
C ALA A 253 37.44 9.60 8.03
N ILE A 254 37.61 9.99 9.31
CA ILE A 254 38.92 10.09 9.98
C ILE A 254 39.61 8.72 10.00
N ASP A 255 38.85 7.66 10.30
CA ASP A 255 39.35 6.27 10.32
C ASP A 255 39.53 5.69 8.91
N SER A 256 39.36 6.46 7.84
CA SER A 256 39.44 6.00 6.45
C SER A 256 38.60 4.76 6.17
N THR A 257 37.43 4.63 6.85
CA THR A 257 36.55 3.46 6.75
C THR A 257 35.92 3.35 5.34
N PRO A 258 36.00 2.17 4.67
CA PRO A 258 35.41 2.02 3.34
C PRO A 258 33.90 2.13 3.35
N LYS A 259 33.30 2.67 2.28
CA LYS A 259 31.86 2.96 2.15
C LYS A 259 30.95 1.74 2.46
N GLY A 260 31.36 0.54 2.05
CA GLY A 260 30.61 -0.69 2.34
C GLY A 260 30.54 -1.00 3.85
N ARG A 261 31.62 -0.74 4.59
CA ARG A 261 31.66 -0.91 6.05
C ARG A 261 30.83 0.17 6.75
N ILE A 262 30.86 1.41 6.26
CA ILE A 262 29.99 2.48 6.74
C ILE A 262 28.51 2.08 6.57
N LEU A 263 28.14 1.55 5.41
CA LEU A 263 26.76 1.10 5.15
C LEU A 263 26.36 -0.01 6.13
N THR A 264 27.15 -1.05 6.26
CA THR A 264 26.78 -2.26 7.03
C THR A 264 26.95 -2.11 8.54
N LYS A 265 27.89 -1.30 9.02
CA LYS A 265 28.19 -1.15 10.45
C LYS A 265 27.68 0.14 11.10
N ILE A 266 27.34 1.15 10.30
CA ILE A 266 26.84 2.43 10.80
C ILE A 266 25.41 2.67 10.29
N THR A 267 25.23 2.78 8.97
CA THR A 267 23.95 3.21 8.40
C THR A 267 22.83 2.19 8.68
N VAL A 268 23.02 0.92 8.30
CA VAL A 268 21.98 -0.11 8.45
C VAL A 268 21.61 -0.36 9.91
N PRO A 269 22.53 -0.47 10.88
CA PRO A 269 22.17 -0.61 12.29
C PRO A 269 21.37 0.59 12.84
N LEU A 270 21.79 1.82 12.49
CA LEU A 270 21.11 3.02 13.00
C LEU A 270 19.70 3.24 12.41
N ILE A 271 19.45 2.78 11.19
CA ILE A 271 18.11 2.83 10.59
C ILE A 271 17.32 1.53 10.77
N SER A 272 17.82 0.56 11.55
CA SER A 272 17.17 -0.74 11.75
C SER A 272 15.71 -0.65 12.23
N PRO A 273 15.29 0.31 13.08
CA PRO A 273 13.89 0.47 13.44
C PRO A 273 13.02 0.80 12.22
N MET A 274 13.56 1.58 11.28
CA MET A 274 12.83 1.97 10.09
C MET A 274 12.80 0.86 9.03
N ILE A 275 13.89 0.07 8.93
CA ILE A 275 13.90 -1.15 8.10
C ILE A 275 12.80 -2.11 8.58
N PHE A 276 12.70 -2.30 9.89
CA PHE A 276 11.66 -3.13 10.48
C PHE A 276 10.25 -2.59 10.20
N TYR A 277 10.03 -1.30 10.38
CA TYR A 277 8.76 -0.64 10.07
C TYR A 277 8.34 -0.87 8.60
N ILE A 278 9.26 -0.63 7.66
CA ILE A 278 9.01 -0.85 6.22
C ILE A 278 8.73 -2.32 5.93
N LEU A 279 9.44 -3.25 6.57
CA LEU A 279 9.26 -4.67 6.36
C LEU A 279 7.86 -5.13 6.82
N VAL A 280 7.44 -4.75 8.03
CA VAL A 280 6.11 -5.10 8.57
C VAL A 280 5.00 -4.50 7.71
N THR A 281 5.06 -3.21 7.42
CA THR A 281 4.02 -2.53 6.63
C THR A 281 3.97 -3.04 5.19
N SER A 282 5.11 -3.44 4.62
CA SER A 282 5.17 -4.02 3.27
C SER A 282 4.55 -5.42 3.22
N VAL A 283 4.80 -6.26 4.23
CA VAL A 283 4.17 -7.59 4.31
C VAL A 283 2.65 -7.45 4.42
N ILE A 284 2.16 -6.61 5.34
CA ILE A 284 0.72 -6.35 5.50
C ILE A 284 0.12 -5.83 4.18
N GLY A 285 0.81 -4.91 3.50
CA GLY A 285 0.35 -4.34 2.23
C GLY A 285 0.32 -5.37 1.09
N ALA A 286 1.32 -6.23 1.00
CA ALA A 286 1.42 -7.25 -0.03
C ALA A 286 0.37 -8.36 0.14
N PHE A 287 0.00 -8.74 1.37
CA PHE A 287 -1.12 -9.66 1.62
C PHE A 287 -2.47 -9.08 1.18
N LYS A 288 -2.60 -7.76 1.13
CA LYS A 288 -3.82 -7.06 0.70
C LYS A 288 -3.80 -6.64 -0.77
N ILE A 289 -2.96 -7.28 -1.60
CA ILE A 289 -2.87 -6.95 -3.02
C ILE A 289 -4.19 -7.25 -3.74
N TYR A 290 -4.72 -6.24 -4.42
CA TYR A 290 -5.94 -6.31 -5.22
C TYR A 290 -5.81 -5.45 -6.48
N ASN A 291 -5.64 -4.13 -6.32
CA ASN A 291 -5.62 -3.17 -7.42
C ASN A 291 -4.59 -3.48 -8.51
N ALA A 292 -3.44 -4.02 -8.14
CA ALA A 292 -2.40 -4.40 -9.09
C ALA A 292 -2.84 -5.55 -10.00
N ILE A 293 -3.55 -6.54 -9.44
CA ILE A 293 -4.05 -7.69 -10.19
C ILE A 293 -5.17 -7.23 -11.11
N VAL A 294 -6.12 -6.45 -10.61
CA VAL A 294 -7.23 -5.90 -11.40
C VAL A 294 -6.71 -5.05 -12.56
N ALA A 295 -5.68 -4.24 -12.33
CA ALA A 295 -5.12 -3.38 -13.35
C ALA A 295 -4.40 -4.14 -14.47
N LEU A 296 -3.78 -5.28 -14.17
CA LEU A 296 -3.03 -6.09 -15.14
C LEU A 296 -3.90 -7.16 -15.83
N PHE A 297 -4.83 -7.78 -15.08
CA PHE A 297 -5.55 -8.99 -15.52
C PHE A 297 -7.07 -8.86 -15.41
N GLY A 298 -7.59 -7.70 -15.00
CA GLY A 298 -9.02 -7.47 -14.79
C GLY A 298 -9.55 -8.05 -13.48
N VAL A 299 -10.87 -7.94 -13.29
CA VAL A 299 -11.56 -8.30 -12.04
C VAL A 299 -11.57 -9.80 -11.72
N THR A 300 -11.29 -10.65 -12.69
CA THR A 300 -11.17 -12.10 -12.50
C THR A 300 -9.76 -12.52 -12.08
N GLY A 301 -8.75 -11.64 -12.25
CA GLY A 301 -7.35 -11.98 -12.04
C GLY A 301 -6.80 -13.04 -13.01
N GLN A 302 -7.51 -13.27 -14.11
CA GLN A 302 -7.19 -14.28 -15.12
C GLN A 302 -6.83 -13.58 -16.42
N PRO A 303 -5.62 -13.80 -16.97
CA PRO A 303 -5.32 -13.35 -18.32
C PRO A 303 -6.30 -13.93 -19.34
N SER A 304 -6.61 -13.18 -20.38
CA SER A 304 -7.57 -13.62 -21.39
C SER A 304 -7.12 -14.91 -22.08
N GLY A 305 -8.01 -15.92 -22.18
CA GLY A 305 -7.73 -17.15 -22.92
C GLY A 305 -6.72 -18.11 -22.27
N VAL A 306 -6.58 -18.09 -20.96
CA VAL A 306 -5.77 -19.06 -20.19
C VAL A 306 -6.59 -19.72 -19.06
N ASP A 307 -6.16 -20.91 -18.62
CA ASP A 307 -6.88 -21.72 -17.64
C ASP A 307 -6.41 -21.49 -16.18
N TYR A 308 -5.47 -20.58 -15.94
CA TYR A 308 -4.99 -20.26 -14.58
C TYR A 308 -5.42 -18.85 -14.15
N SER A 309 -5.55 -18.65 -12.85
CA SER A 309 -5.83 -17.34 -12.27
C SER A 309 -4.67 -16.87 -11.36
N LEU A 310 -4.41 -15.58 -11.38
CA LEU A 310 -3.47 -14.90 -10.48
C LEU A 310 -4.18 -14.21 -9.31
N GLN A 311 -5.40 -14.65 -8.99
CA GLN A 311 -6.18 -14.09 -7.91
C GLN A 311 -5.42 -14.14 -6.58
N SER A 312 -5.55 -13.08 -5.78
CA SER A 312 -5.10 -13.03 -4.40
C SER A 312 -6.22 -13.44 -3.44
N ILE A 313 -5.87 -13.62 -2.16
CA ILE A 313 -6.87 -13.86 -1.11
C ILE A 313 -7.90 -12.72 -1.06
N VAL A 314 -7.48 -11.47 -1.23
CA VAL A 314 -8.42 -10.33 -1.25
C VAL A 314 -9.34 -10.38 -2.47
N MET A 315 -8.82 -10.80 -3.61
CA MET A 315 -9.63 -10.95 -4.81
C MET A 315 -10.66 -12.07 -4.65
N TYR A 316 -10.27 -13.18 -4.05
CA TYR A 316 -11.20 -14.26 -3.67
C TYR A 316 -12.34 -13.74 -2.77
N ILE A 317 -12.02 -12.94 -1.76
CA ILE A 317 -13.02 -12.30 -0.89
C ILE A 317 -14.01 -11.45 -1.71
N TYR A 318 -13.50 -10.64 -2.64
CA TYR A 318 -14.33 -9.78 -3.48
C TYR A 318 -15.27 -10.54 -4.41
N GLN A 319 -14.92 -11.75 -4.85
CA GLN A 319 -15.80 -12.59 -5.67
C GLN A 319 -17.12 -12.96 -4.96
N PHE A 320 -17.10 -13.07 -3.63
CA PHE A 320 -18.30 -13.34 -2.83
C PHE A 320 -19.08 -12.06 -2.46
N ILE A 321 -18.47 -10.88 -2.63
CA ILE A 321 -19.15 -9.59 -2.39
C ILE A 321 -19.81 -9.10 -3.67
N ASP A 322 -19.09 -9.08 -4.79
CA ASP A 322 -19.50 -8.41 -6.05
C ASP A 322 -19.15 -9.22 -7.31
N GLY A 323 -18.81 -10.47 -7.17
CA GLY A 323 -18.37 -11.34 -8.28
C GLY A 323 -19.38 -12.40 -8.68
N SER A 324 -18.90 -13.43 -9.37
CA SER A 324 -19.69 -14.58 -9.86
C SER A 324 -20.39 -15.36 -8.74
N ASN A 325 -19.84 -15.32 -7.53
CA ASN A 325 -20.38 -15.95 -6.33
C ASN A 325 -21.06 -14.92 -5.41
N ALA A 326 -21.47 -13.77 -5.96
CA ALA A 326 -22.12 -12.71 -5.20
C ALA A 326 -23.32 -13.22 -4.41
N GLY A 327 -23.41 -12.78 -3.15
CA GLY A 327 -24.51 -13.11 -2.28
C GLY A 327 -24.14 -14.03 -1.10
N ASN A 328 -22.92 -14.57 -1.01
CA ASN A 328 -22.49 -15.30 0.18
C ASN A 328 -21.45 -14.51 1.00
N LEU A 329 -21.92 -13.45 1.67
CA LEU A 329 -21.04 -12.63 2.52
C LEU A 329 -20.44 -13.40 3.69
N SER A 330 -21.05 -14.50 4.11
CA SER A 330 -20.54 -15.34 5.22
C SER A 330 -19.20 -15.97 4.86
N VAL A 331 -19.08 -16.47 3.62
CA VAL A 331 -17.82 -17.03 3.10
C VAL A 331 -16.77 -15.93 2.93
N ALA A 332 -17.15 -14.75 2.39
CA ALA A 332 -16.26 -13.59 2.31
C ALA A 332 -15.73 -13.16 3.68
N ALA A 333 -16.59 -13.14 4.69
CA ALA A 333 -16.23 -12.81 6.07
C ALA A 333 -15.26 -13.86 6.65
N ALA A 334 -15.53 -15.17 6.43
CA ALA A 334 -14.64 -16.24 6.87
C ALA A 334 -13.24 -16.14 6.24
N ALA A 335 -13.16 -15.93 4.93
CA ALA A 335 -11.90 -15.73 4.22
C ALA A 335 -11.15 -14.48 4.73
N SER A 336 -11.88 -13.39 5.03
CA SER A 336 -11.31 -12.18 5.61
C SER A 336 -10.72 -12.41 7.00
N LEU A 337 -11.38 -13.18 7.85
CA LEU A 337 -10.88 -13.53 9.18
C LEU A 337 -9.67 -14.48 9.12
N ILE A 338 -9.65 -15.40 8.16
CA ILE A 338 -8.46 -16.25 7.91
C ILE A 338 -7.28 -15.36 7.50
N LEU A 339 -7.47 -14.43 6.54
CA LEU A 339 -6.44 -13.49 6.12
C LEU A 339 -5.95 -12.63 7.30
N PHE A 340 -6.87 -12.13 8.11
CA PHE A 340 -6.54 -11.37 9.31
C PHE A 340 -5.68 -12.18 10.29
N ALA A 341 -6.05 -13.44 10.57
CA ALA A 341 -5.30 -14.30 11.46
C ALA A 341 -3.88 -14.58 10.93
N VAL A 342 -3.73 -14.85 9.64
CA VAL A 342 -2.41 -15.06 8.99
C VAL A 342 -1.54 -13.82 9.12
N ILE A 343 -2.07 -12.63 8.78
CA ILE A 343 -1.33 -11.36 8.89
C ILE A 343 -0.97 -11.09 10.35
N LEU A 344 -1.88 -11.32 11.30
CA LEU A 344 -1.64 -11.12 12.73
C LEU A 344 -0.49 -12.00 13.23
N VAL A 345 -0.52 -13.30 12.93
CA VAL A 345 0.53 -14.25 13.33
C VAL A 345 1.88 -13.83 12.74
N LEU A 346 1.94 -13.54 11.46
CA LEU A 346 3.18 -13.09 10.81
C LEU A 346 3.71 -11.79 11.42
N THR A 347 2.82 -10.83 11.70
CA THR A 347 3.20 -9.57 12.35
C THR A 347 3.76 -9.80 13.74
N LEU A 348 3.13 -10.66 14.54
CA LEU A 348 3.62 -11.03 15.87
C LEU A 348 5.00 -11.71 15.81
N VAL A 349 5.20 -12.62 14.86
CA VAL A 349 6.50 -13.26 14.62
C VAL A 349 7.56 -12.24 14.24
N GLN A 350 7.25 -11.31 13.34
CA GLN A 350 8.15 -10.23 12.96
C GLN A 350 8.49 -9.32 14.15
N MET A 351 7.51 -8.96 14.97
CA MET A 351 7.72 -8.15 16.19
C MET A 351 8.61 -8.86 17.22
N GLN A 352 8.45 -10.17 17.40
CA GLN A 352 9.33 -10.94 18.29
C GLN A 352 10.77 -11.02 17.75
N ALA A 353 10.92 -11.23 16.44
CA ALA A 353 12.22 -11.24 15.79
C ALA A 353 12.95 -9.89 15.88
N SER A 354 12.20 -8.78 15.84
CA SER A 354 12.77 -7.42 15.93
C SER A 354 13.38 -7.12 17.30
N LYS A 355 12.77 -7.59 18.39
CA LYS A 355 13.26 -7.36 19.76
C LYS A 355 14.72 -7.78 19.96
N LYS A 356 15.20 -8.74 19.17
CA LYS A 356 16.59 -9.25 19.25
C LYS A 356 17.56 -8.57 18.28
N ARG A 357 17.07 -7.81 17.28
CA ARG A 357 17.89 -7.33 16.16
C ARG A 357 17.76 -5.82 15.88
N VAL A 358 16.80 -5.14 16.49
CA VAL A 358 16.61 -3.71 16.31
C VAL A 358 17.28 -2.96 17.44
N HIS A 359 18.18 -2.04 17.10
CA HIS A 359 18.86 -1.16 18.04
C HIS A 359 18.08 0.15 18.11
N TYR A 360 17.55 0.47 19.30
CA TYR A 360 16.85 1.72 19.59
C TYR A 360 17.82 2.74 20.18
#